data_a66e69840ff2be90055a60047d0886bb
#
_entry.id   a66e69840ff2be90055a60047d0886bb
#
_cell.length_a   1.000
_cell.length_b   1.000
_cell.length_c   1.000
_cell.angle_alpha   90.00
_cell.angle_beta   90.00
_cell.angle_gamma   90.00
#
_symmetry.space_group_name_H-M   'P 1'
#
loop_
_entity.id
_entity.type
_entity.pdbx_description
1 polymer ?
#
loop_
_entity_poly.entity_id
_entity_poly.type
_entity_poly.pdbx_seq_one_letter_code
_entity_poly.pdbx_strand_id
1 'polypeptide(L)'
;MRVLARAVGQDPAVEWVRGDLGTGDGVAEAVQGARMIVHAATFSPAARRGFVLPVDFFRSPRGVDVDGTSRLTDVAQAAGVEHFLYVSIVGVERAPLPYLRLKLVAETLVRRSGLPWSIVRATSFFWLLDRMLAKMARLPVWPLPVDLAVQPCDTGDFAGYLVECLTAGPGGDREDFGGPEVLTLGEVVKQFQDARALHRPIQRVPLPNAATRVANALTCPNGRRGPTTWSVWLSQHAAD
;
A
#
# COMPACT_ATOMS: atom_id res chain seq x y z
N MET A 1 -12.99 17.51 -1.38
CA MET A 1 -12.68 16.09 -1.03
C MET A 1 -12.83 15.92 0.46
N ARG A 2 -13.42 14.79 0.91
CA ARG A 2 -13.55 14.45 2.35
C ARG A 2 -12.64 13.30 2.71
N VAL A 3 -11.98 13.36 3.87
CA VAL A 3 -11.05 12.32 4.33
C VAL A 3 -11.40 11.90 5.76
N LEU A 4 -11.67 10.60 5.94
CA LEU A 4 -11.78 9.98 7.27
C LEU A 4 -10.38 9.66 7.79
N ALA A 5 -10.01 10.21 8.92
CA ALA A 5 -8.71 9.98 9.53
C ALA A 5 -8.76 10.00 11.07
N ARG A 6 -7.88 9.25 11.73
CA ARG A 6 -7.74 9.27 13.20
C ARG A 6 -7.19 10.58 13.73
N ALA A 7 -6.36 11.24 12.93
CA ALA A 7 -5.86 12.59 13.19
C ALA A 7 -6.27 13.50 12.04
N VAL A 8 -6.85 14.65 12.37
CA VAL A 8 -7.23 15.66 11.39
C VAL A 8 -5.97 16.28 10.80
N GLY A 9 -5.91 16.35 9.47
CA GLY A 9 -4.82 17.02 8.75
C GLY A 9 -4.99 18.55 8.73
N GLN A 10 -4.02 19.20 8.11
CA GLN A 10 -3.98 20.68 8.06
C GLN A 10 -4.32 21.26 6.68
N ASP A 11 -4.54 20.42 5.66
CA ASP A 11 -4.85 20.90 4.32
C ASP A 11 -6.27 21.51 4.29
N PRO A 12 -6.40 22.83 4.02
CA PRO A 12 -7.69 23.51 4.00
C PRO A 12 -8.57 23.12 2.80
N ALA A 13 -8.02 22.51 1.76
CA ALA A 13 -8.77 22.00 0.61
C ALA A 13 -9.49 20.68 0.91
N VAL A 14 -9.24 20.09 2.09
CA VAL A 14 -9.78 18.80 2.51
C VAL A 14 -10.74 18.99 3.69
N GLU A 15 -11.94 18.45 3.54
CA GLU A 15 -12.89 18.29 4.66
C GLU A 15 -12.47 17.07 5.49
N TRP A 16 -12.01 17.30 6.70
CA TRP A 16 -11.52 16.23 7.58
C TRP A 16 -12.62 15.76 8.53
N VAL A 17 -12.92 14.48 8.49
CA VAL A 17 -13.77 13.80 9.48
C VAL A 17 -12.85 12.98 10.38
N ARG A 18 -12.91 13.29 11.69
CA ARG A 18 -12.18 12.49 12.68
C ARG A 18 -12.91 11.18 12.95
N GLY A 19 -12.21 10.06 12.78
CA GLY A 19 -12.80 8.75 13.04
C GLY A 19 -11.81 7.59 12.85
N ASP A 20 -12.28 6.39 13.11
CA ASP A 20 -11.50 5.17 12.99
C ASP A 20 -12.34 4.07 12.32
N LEU A 21 -11.85 3.58 11.19
CA LEU A 21 -12.51 2.51 10.45
C LEU A 21 -12.62 1.20 11.26
N GLY A 22 -11.64 0.96 12.14
CA GLY A 22 -11.63 -0.23 13.01
C GLY A 22 -12.73 -0.22 14.06
N THR A 23 -13.07 0.94 14.65
CA THR A 23 -14.17 1.11 15.61
C THR A 23 -15.49 1.43 14.92
N GLY A 24 -15.45 2.11 13.78
CA GLY A 24 -16.61 2.62 13.06
C GLY A 24 -16.93 4.08 13.34
N ASP A 25 -16.19 4.72 14.25
CA ASP A 25 -16.38 6.11 14.59
C ASP A 25 -16.19 7.02 13.36
N GLY A 26 -17.09 7.96 13.13
CA GLY A 26 -17.04 8.93 12.03
C GLY A 26 -17.30 8.34 10.62
N VAL A 27 -17.46 7.02 10.46
CA VAL A 27 -17.63 6.39 9.13
C VAL A 27 -18.91 6.87 8.44
N ALA A 28 -20.04 6.89 9.15
CA ALA A 28 -21.32 7.35 8.58
C ALA A 28 -21.26 8.83 8.17
N GLU A 29 -20.64 9.68 9.01
CA GLU A 29 -20.41 11.09 8.70
C GLU A 29 -19.52 11.28 7.46
N ALA A 30 -18.43 10.52 7.37
CA ALA A 30 -17.52 10.60 6.23
C ALA A 30 -18.17 10.16 4.91
N VAL A 31 -19.09 9.21 4.94
CA VAL A 31 -19.79 8.67 3.76
C VAL A 31 -20.99 9.52 3.35
N GLN A 32 -21.56 10.31 4.26
CA GLN A 32 -22.76 11.09 3.99
C GLN A 32 -22.60 12.00 2.75
N GLY A 33 -23.43 11.79 1.73
CA GLY A 33 -23.41 12.54 0.48
C GLY A 33 -22.21 12.25 -0.44
N ALA A 34 -21.37 11.27 -0.10
CA ALA A 34 -20.28 10.86 -0.98
C ALA A 34 -20.84 10.03 -2.16
N ARG A 35 -20.51 10.44 -3.39
CA ARG A 35 -20.83 9.65 -4.59
C ARG A 35 -19.77 8.59 -4.87
N MET A 36 -18.52 8.86 -4.55
CA MET A 36 -17.40 7.98 -4.79
C MET A 36 -16.56 7.81 -3.52
N ILE A 37 -16.09 6.61 -3.26
CA ILE A 37 -15.22 6.30 -2.12
C ILE A 37 -13.93 5.65 -2.63
N VAL A 38 -12.79 6.15 -2.14
CA VAL A 38 -11.50 5.47 -2.24
C VAL A 38 -11.15 4.89 -0.88
N HIS A 39 -11.21 3.57 -0.78
CA HIS A 39 -10.83 2.86 0.43
C HIS A 39 -9.37 2.41 0.36
N ALA A 40 -8.46 3.26 0.86
CA ALA A 40 -7.03 2.99 0.96
C ALA A 40 -6.57 2.67 2.40
N ALA A 41 -7.50 2.62 3.35
CA ALA A 41 -7.14 2.34 4.74
C ALA A 41 -6.71 0.88 4.91
N THR A 42 -5.63 0.69 5.66
CA THR A 42 -5.10 -0.64 6.00
C THR A 42 -4.37 -0.58 7.34
N PHE A 43 -4.27 -1.72 8.00
CA PHE A 43 -3.39 -1.81 9.16
C PHE A 43 -1.93 -1.78 8.70
N SER A 44 -1.22 -0.69 9.03
CA SER A 44 0.19 -0.54 8.69
C SER A 44 1.05 -0.39 9.94
N PRO A 45 1.81 -1.42 10.33
CA PRO A 45 2.79 -1.31 11.41
C PRO A 45 3.84 -0.24 11.13
N ALA A 46 4.26 -0.10 9.87
CA ALA A 46 5.21 0.93 9.45
C ALA A 46 4.68 2.34 9.71
N ALA A 47 3.40 2.61 9.44
CA ALA A 47 2.79 3.91 9.72
C ALA A 47 2.71 4.19 11.23
N ARG A 48 2.50 3.17 12.07
CA ARG A 48 2.35 3.32 13.52
C ARG A 48 3.68 3.47 14.25
N ARG A 49 4.67 2.64 13.96
CA ARG A 49 5.96 2.59 14.68
C ARG A 49 7.18 2.84 13.80
N GLY A 50 6.97 3.05 12.50
CA GLY A 50 8.00 3.39 11.53
C GLY A 50 8.85 2.23 11.04
N PHE A 51 8.51 0.99 11.37
CA PHE A 51 9.16 -0.21 10.84
C PHE A 51 8.20 -1.39 10.82
N VAL A 52 8.52 -2.40 10.01
CA VAL A 52 7.81 -3.67 9.91
C VAL A 52 8.70 -4.76 10.47
N LEU A 53 8.14 -5.62 11.30
CA LEU A 53 8.78 -6.85 11.75
C LEU A 53 8.21 -8.03 10.98
N PRO A 54 8.97 -9.11 10.79
CA PRO A 54 8.45 -10.33 10.17
C PRO A 54 7.15 -10.83 10.82
N VAL A 55 7.02 -10.68 12.13
CA VAL A 55 5.80 -11.05 12.90
C VAL A 55 4.55 -10.30 12.44
N ASP A 56 4.68 -9.11 11.86
CA ASP A 56 3.53 -8.32 11.40
C ASP A 56 2.81 -8.98 10.23
N PHE A 57 3.55 -9.69 9.39
CA PHE A 57 2.97 -10.46 8.28
C PHE A 57 2.16 -11.68 8.77
N PHE A 58 2.44 -12.13 10.01
CA PHE A 58 1.79 -13.29 10.62
C PHE A 58 0.71 -12.92 11.64
N ARG A 59 0.74 -11.72 12.21
CA ARG A 59 -0.17 -11.25 13.27
C ARG A 59 -0.82 -9.91 12.92
N SER A 60 -1.47 -9.83 11.76
CA SER A 60 -2.23 -8.64 11.38
C SER A 60 -3.63 -8.70 12.01
N PRO A 61 -4.08 -7.65 12.70
CA PRO A 61 -5.43 -7.58 13.24
C PRO A 61 -6.47 -7.41 12.11
N ARG A 62 -7.62 -8.04 12.26
CA ARG A 62 -8.72 -7.99 11.30
C ARG A 62 -9.48 -6.67 11.28
N GLY A 63 -9.40 -5.91 12.38
CA GLY A 63 -10.29 -4.79 12.66
C GLY A 63 -10.37 -3.71 11.57
N VAL A 64 -9.25 -3.36 10.92
CA VAL A 64 -9.25 -2.35 9.85
C VAL A 64 -9.54 -2.99 8.50
N ASP A 65 -8.76 -4.02 8.13
CA ASP A 65 -8.79 -4.57 6.77
C ASP A 65 -10.04 -5.41 6.48
N VAL A 66 -10.61 -6.10 7.47
CA VAL A 66 -11.79 -6.96 7.27
C VAL A 66 -13.04 -6.31 7.86
N ASP A 67 -13.06 -6.12 9.18
CA ASP A 67 -14.27 -5.66 9.87
C ASP A 67 -14.59 -4.20 9.50
N GLY A 68 -13.54 -3.36 9.33
CA GLY A 68 -13.68 -1.99 8.86
C GLY A 68 -14.15 -1.90 7.41
N THR A 69 -13.63 -2.77 6.52
CA THR A 69 -14.09 -2.84 5.13
C THR A 69 -15.56 -3.27 5.06
N SER A 70 -15.97 -4.31 5.82
CA SER A 70 -17.37 -4.73 5.87
C SER A 70 -18.28 -3.57 6.29
N ARG A 71 -17.96 -2.92 7.40
CA ARG A 71 -18.72 -1.76 7.90
C ARG A 71 -18.80 -0.62 6.88
N LEU A 72 -17.67 -0.31 6.23
CA LEU A 72 -17.63 0.75 5.22
C LEU A 72 -18.50 0.41 4.01
N THR A 73 -18.46 -0.83 3.53
CA THR A 73 -19.32 -1.27 2.41
C THR A 73 -20.81 -1.21 2.77
N ASP A 74 -21.20 -1.60 3.98
CA ASP A 74 -22.59 -1.55 4.44
C ASP A 74 -23.10 -0.09 4.48
N VAL A 75 -22.31 0.82 5.06
CA VAL A 75 -22.64 2.25 5.11
C VAL A 75 -22.68 2.88 3.72
N ALA A 76 -21.73 2.54 2.86
CA ALA A 76 -21.65 3.03 1.48
C ALA A 76 -22.86 2.56 0.65
N GLN A 77 -23.30 1.31 0.82
CA GLN A 77 -24.48 0.78 0.14
C GLN A 77 -25.76 1.52 0.61
N ALA A 78 -25.92 1.71 1.91
CA ALA A 78 -27.06 2.45 2.47
C ALA A 78 -27.09 3.92 2.01
N ALA A 79 -25.93 4.52 1.75
CA ALA A 79 -25.81 5.90 1.26
C ALA A 79 -25.95 6.04 -0.27
N GLY A 80 -26.08 4.94 -1.01
CA GLY A 80 -26.21 4.94 -2.46
C GLY A 80 -24.94 5.36 -3.20
N VAL A 81 -23.77 4.97 -2.70
CA VAL A 81 -22.47 5.27 -3.34
C VAL A 81 -22.41 4.70 -4.75
N GLU A 82 -22.05 5.53 -5.71
CA GLU A 82 -22.05 5.19 -7.15
C GLU A 82 -20.76 4.50 -7.59
N HIS A 83 -19.66 4.66 -6.87
CA HIS A 83 -18.38 3.97 -7.14
C HIS A 83 -17.56 3.77 -5.86
N PHE A 84 -17.28 2.52 -5.54
CA PHE A 84 -16.43 2.10 -4.42
C PHE A 84 -15.10 1.56 -4.96
N LEU A 85 -14.01 2.31 -4.82
CA LEU A 85 -12.68 1.89 -5.25
C LEU A 85 -11.87 1.39 -4.04
N TYR A 86 -11.45 0.13 -4.09
CA TYR A 86 -10.66 -0.51 -3.05
C TYR A 86 -9.19 -0.65 -3.46
N VAL A 87 -8.28 -0.20 -2.61
CA VAL A 87 -6.83 -0.36 -2.80
C VAL A 87 -6.34 -1.64 -2.14
N SER A 88 -5.79 -2.52 -2.96
CA SER A 88 -5.25 -3.82 -2.54
C SER A 88 -3.77 -3.96 -2.89
N ILE A 89 -3.26 -5.19 -2.83
CA ILE A 89 -1.83 -5.49 -3.00
C ILE A 89 -1.66 -6.47 -4.16
N VAL A 90 -0.68 -6.20 -5.02
CA VAL A 90 -0.28 -7.13 -6.09
C VAL A 90 0.11 -8.48 -5.51
N GLY A 91 -0.35 -9.55 -6.12
CA GLY A 91 -0.01 -10.92 -5.72
C GLY A 91 -0.73 -11.43 -4.48
N VAL A 92 -1.78 -10.74 -4.01
CA VAL A 92 -2.54 -11.08 -2.81
C VAL A 92 -3.04 -12.53 -2.80
N GLU A 93 -3.39 -13.10 -3.95
CA GLU A 93 -3.84 -14.50 -4.10
C GLU A 93 -2.68 -15.51 -4.25
N ARG A 94 -1.48 -15.04 -4.59
CA ARG A 94 -0.31 -15.89 -4.89
C ARG A 94 0.65 -16.04 -3.71
N ALA A 95 0.61 -15.11 -2.75
CA ALA A 95 1.51 -15.09 -1.61
C ALA A 95 0.77 -15.52 -0.32
N PRO A 96 1.11 -16.69 0.27
CA PRO A 96 0.37 -17.28 1.39
C PRO A 96 0.72 -16.63 2.74
N LEU A 97 0.81 -15.31 2.79
CA LEU A 97 1.05 -14.55 4.02
C LEU A 97 -0.29 -14.21 4.71
N PRO A 98 -0.41 -14.41 6.02
CA PRO A 98 -1.65 -14.11 6.77
C PRO A 98 -2.18 -12.69 6.55
N TYR A 99 -1.30 -11.69 6.50
CA TYR A 99 -1.68 -10.32 6.17
C TYR A 99 -2.37 -10.20 4.80
N LEU A 100 -1.79 -10.84 3.76
CA LEU A 100 -2.36 -10.80 2.41
C LEU A 100 -3.69 -11.56 2.33
N ARG A 101 -3.87 -12.61 3.14
CA ARG A 101 -5.17 -13.28 3.26
C ARG A 101 -6.27 -12.35 3.78
N LEU A 102 -5.96 -11.44 4.70
CA LEU A 102 -6.93 -10.45 5.17
C LEU A 102 -7.32 -9.47 4.05
N LYS A 103 -6.35 -9.05 3.23
CA LYS A 103 -6.61 -8.23 2.04
C LYS A 103 -7.49 -8.97 1.02
N LEU A 104 -7.24 -10.24 0.80
CA LEU A 104 -8.07 -11.06 -0.10
C LEU A 104 -9.50 -11.25 0.43
N VAL A 105 -9.66 -11.39 1.75
CA VAL A 105 -11.00 -11.39 2.38
C VAL A 105 -11.70 -10.05 2.15
N ALA A 106 -11.00 -8.93 2.33
CA ALA A 106 -11.55 -7.61 2.08
C ALA A 106 -11.95 -7.40 0.61
N GLU A 107 -11.12 -7.85 -0.36
CA GLU A 107 -11.54 -7.87 -1.78
C GLU A 107 -12.83 -8.66 -2.00
N THR A 108 -12.97 -9.81 -1.33
CA THR A 108 -14.18 -10.64 -1.42
C THR A 108 -15.40 -9.92 -0.84
N LEU A 109 -15.24 -9.18 0.26
CA LEU A 109 -16.32 -8.34 0.83
C LEU A 109 -16.74 -7.26 -0.16
N VAL A 110 -15.79 -6.56 -0.77
CA VAL A 110 -16.08 -5.53 -1.78
C VAL A 110 -16.81 -6.12 -3.00
N ARG A 111 -16.35 -7.26 -3.54
CA ARG A 111 -17.01 -7.92 -4.68
C ARG A 111 -18.44 -8.36 -4.38
N ARG A 112 -18.74 -8.69 -3.11
CA ARG A 112 -20.07 -9.18 -2.66
C ARG A 112 -20.95 -8.08 -2.08
N SER A 113 -20.46 -6.84 -1.97
CA SER A 113 -21.18 -5.75 -1.31
C SER A 113 -22.42 -5.26 -2.06
N GLY A 114 -22.61 -5.61 -3.33
CA GLY A 114 -23.65 -5.07 -4.19
C GLY A 114 -23.39 -3.63 -4.67
N LEU A 115 -22.30 -3.00 -4.25
CA LEU A 115 -21.88 -1.68 -4.74
C LEU A 115 -21.31 -1.78 -6.15
N PRO A 116 -21.41 -0.72 -6.97
CA PRO A 116 -20.55 -0.57 -8.15
C PRO A 116 -19.09 -0.38 -7.69
N TRP A 117 -18.21 -1.32 -8.02
CA TRP A 117 -16.87 -1.35 -7.45
C TRP A 117 -15.74 -1.40 -8.47
N SER A 118 -14.55 -0.99 -8.03
CA SER A 118 -13.26 -1.30 -8.65
C SER A 118 -12.26 -1.74 -7.58
N ILE A 119 -11.40 -2.69 -7.91
CA ILE A 119 -10.26 -3.10 -7.08
C ILE A 119 -9.00 -2.78 -7.86
N VAL A 120 -8.10 -2.00 -7.23
CA VAL A 120 -6.80 -1.63 -7.78
C VAL A 120 -5.73 -2.17 -6.85
N ARG A 121 -4.81 -2.97 -7.38
CA ARG A 121 -3.70 -3.52 -6.61
C ARG A 121 -2.41 -2.77 -6.93
N ALA A 122 -1.68 -2.40 -5.91
CA ALA A 122 -0.36 -1.77 -6.05
C ALA A 122 0.74 -2.65 -5.48
N THR A 123 1.95 -2.46 -5.98
CA THR A 123 3.18 -2.98 -5.38
C THR A 123 3.58 -2.15 -4.15
N SER A 124 4.75 -2.40 -3.55
CA SER A 124 5.24 -1.62 -2.40
C SER A 124 5.54 -0.16 -2.81
N PHE A 125 5.38 0.77 -1.86
CA PHE A 125 5.64 2.19 -2.12
C PHE A 125 7.08 2.60 -1.75
N PHE A 126 7.65 3.56 -2.47
CA PHE A 126 8.98 4.12 -2.23
C PHE A 126 9.15 4.63 -0.79
N TRP A 127 8.21 5.42 -0.27
CA TRP A 127 8.29 5.95 1.08
C TRP A 127 8.40 4.87 2.15
N LEU A 128 7.79 3.69 1.93
CA LEU A 128 7.85 2.58 2.87
C LEU A 128 9.26 1.97 2.90
N LEU A 129 9.85 1.74 1.73
CA LEU A 129 11.22 1.24 1.61
C LEU A 129 12.21 2.24 2.19
N ASP A 130 12.09 3.52 1.84
CA ASP A 130 12.93 4.58 2.38
C ASP A 130 12.91 4.60 3.90
N ARG A 131 11.72 4.60 4.49
CA ARG A 131 11.56 4.61 5.94
C ARG A 131 12.15 3.36 6.63
N MET A 132 12.05 2.20 5.99
CA MET A 132 12.67 0.97 6.49
C MET A 132 14.20 1.05 6.41
N LEU A 133 14.76 1.49 5.29
CA LEU A 133 16.19 1.62 5.06
C LEU A 133 16.81 2.72 5.93
N ALA A 134 16.13 3.85 6.11
CA ALA A 134 16.56 4.93 7.01
C ALA A 134 16.71 4.45 8.46
N LYS A 135 15.85 3.54 8.93
CA LYS A 135 16.04 2.93 10.26
C LYS A 135 17.20 1.96 10.30
N MET A 136 17.44 1.23 9.23
CA MET A 136 18.62 0.35 9.12
C MET A 136 19.93 1.15 9.07
N ALA A 137 19.91 2.44 8.68
CA ALA A 137 21.10 3.29 8.66
C ALA A 137 21.84 3.38 10.01
N ARG A 138 21.15 3.09 11.12
CA ARG A 138 21.72 3.03 12.46
C ARG A 138 22.52 1.76 12.74
N LEU A 139 22.40 0.73 11.90
CA LEU A 139 23.13 -0.52 12.07
C LEU A 139 24.50 -0.44 11.41
N PRO A 140 25.55 -1.01 12.04
CA PRO A 140 26.89 -1.02 11.44
C PRO A 140 27.01 -1.93 10.23
N VAL A 141 26.21 -2.98 10.15
CA VAL A 141 26.15 -3.97 9.05
C VAL A 141 24.69 -4.24 8.72
N TRP A 142 24.37 -4.38 7.42
CA TRP A 142 23.03 -4.62 6.95
C TRP A 142 22.84 -6.08 6.51
N PRO A 143 22.22 -6.94 7.32
CA PRO A 143 21.89 -8.30 6.90
C PRO A 143 20.67 -8.28 5.97
N LEU A 144 20.85 -8.49 4.68
CA LEU A 144 19.81 -8.35 3.66
C LEU A 144 19.78 -9.49 2.65
N PRO A 145 18.59 -9.92 2.23
CA PRO A 145 18.40 -10.82 1.10
C PRO A 145 18.50 -10.03 -0.21
N VAL A 146 19.70 -9.71 -0.62
CA VAL A 146 19.98 -8.78 -1.75
C VAL A 146 19.39 -9.22 -3.09
N ASP A 147 19.14 -10.52 -3.28
CA ASP A 147 18.59 -11.09 -4.51
C ASP A 147 17.06 -11.06 -4.57
N LEU A 148 16.41 -10.51 -3.54
CA LEU A 148 14.96 -10.40 -3.48
C LEU A 148 14.45 -9.42 -4.55
N ALA A 149 13.56 -9.87 -5.43
CA ALA A 149 12.93 -8.99 -6.40
C ALA A 149 11.90 -8.08 -5.72
N VAL A 150 11.95 -6.80 -6.03
CA VAL A 150 11.00 -5.77 -5.58
C VAL A 150 10.66 -4.87 -6.75
N GLN A 151 9.44 -4.37 -6.79
CA GLN A 151 8.98 -3.42 -7.81
C GLN A 151 8.29 -2.24 -7.13
N PRO A 152 9.05 -1.40 -6.41
CA PRO A 152 8.44 -0.30 -5.67
C PRO A 152 7.94 0.79 -6.61
N CYS A 153 6.87 1.51 -6.22
CA CYS A 153 6.27 2.58 -7.00
C CYS A 153 6.11 3.87 -6.19
N ASP A 154 5.97 4.99 -6.91
CA ASP A 154 5.65 6.27 -6.30
C ASP A 154 4.18 6.35 -5.90
N THR A 155 3.91 6.98 -4.76
CA THR A 155 2.54 7.16 -4.25
C THR A 155 1.75 8.18 -5.09
N GLY A 156 2.42 9.20 -5.62
CA GLY A 156 1.80 10.22 -6.49
C GLY A 156 1.40 9.63 -7.83
N ASP A 157 2.27 8.83 -8.45
CA ASP A 157 1.96 8.10 -9.68
C ASP A 157 0.76 7.17 -9.48
N PHE A 158 0.74 6.43 -8.37
CA PHE A 158 -0.38 5.57 -8.03
C PHE A 158 -1.67 6.35 -7.79
N ALA A 159 -1.61 7.49 -7.11
CA ALA A 159 -2.78 8.36 -6.91
C ALA A 159 -3.33 8.86 -8.25
N GLY A 160 -2.48 9.22 -9.20
CA GLY A 160 -2.88 9.54 -10.57
C GLY A 160 -3.66 8.41 -11.23
N TYR A 161 -3.17 7.19 -11.11
CA TYR A 161 -3.87 6.00 -11.63
C TYR A 161 -5.22 5.75 -10.93
N LEU A 162 -5.32 5.98 -9.61
CA LEU A 162 -6.62 5.90 -8.92
C LEU A 162 -7.63 6.91 -9.45
N VAL A 163 -7.17 8.14 -9.78
CA VAL A 163 -8.02 9.17 -10.39
C VAL A 163 -8.49 8.74 -11.79
N GLU A 164 -7.60 8.17 -12.61
CA GLU A 164 -7.98 7.59 -13.91
C GLU A 164 -9.07 6.51 -13.74
N CYS A 165 -8.91 5.59 -12.77
CA CYS A 165 -9.87 4.55 -12.48
C CYS A 165 -11.22 5.09 -12.00
N LEU A 166 -11.21 6.15 -11.16
CA LEU A 166 -12.42 6.82 -10.70
C LEU A 166 -13.17 7.50 -11.85
N THR A 167 -12.44 8.19 -12.71
CA THR A 167 -13.00 8.90 -13.88
C THR A 167 -13.61 7.92 -14.90
N ALA A 168 -13.00 6.75 -15.06
CA ALA A 168 -13.51 5.70 -15.94
C ALA A 168 -14.77 4.99 -15.39
N GLY A 169 -15.12 5.24 -14.12
CA GLY A 169 -16.25 4.60 -13.44
C GLY A 169 -15.96 3.18 -12.95
N PRO A 170 -16.96 2.50 -12.37
CA PRO A 170 -16.81 1.13 -11.88
C PRO A 170 -16.40 0.16 -12.99
N GLY A 171 -15.42 -0.71 -12.71
CA GLY A 171 -14.87 -1.61 -13.74
C GLY A 171 -14.31 -2.93 -13.20
N GLY A 172 -14.72 -3.34 -12.00
CA GLY A 172 -14.27 -4.61 -11.43
C GLY A 172 -12.78 -4.60 -11.06
N ASP A 173 -12.11 -5.73 -11.29
CA ASP A 173 -10.65 -5.80 -11.09
C ASP A 173 -9.96 -4.97 -12.17
N ARG A 174 -9.16 -4.01 -11.73
CA ARG A 174 -8.35 -3.15 -12.58
C ARG A 174 -6.97 -3.75 -12.79
N GLU A 175 -6.24 -3.23 -13.78
CA GLU A 175 -4.86 -3.61 -14.03
C GLU A 175 -4.00 -3.35 -12.79
N ASP A 176 -3.13 -4.30 -12.45
CA ASP A 176 -2.17 -4.18 -11.35
C ASP A 176 -1.21 -3.00 -11.62
N PHE A 177 -0.86 -2.23 -10.59
CA PHE A 177 0.03 -1.09 -10.70
C PHE A 177 1.36 -1.33 -10.00
N GLY A 178 2.47 -1.05 -10.70
CA GLY A 178 3.81 -1.14 -10.14
C GLY A 178 4.71 0.03 -10.55
N GLY A 179 5.89 0.07 -9.97
CA GLY A 179 6.93 0.99 -10.42
C GLY A 179 7.46 0.61 -11.81
N PRO A 180 8.24 1.52 -12.44
CA PRO A 180 8.74 1.31 -13.80
C PRO A 180 9.75 0.16 -13.90
N GLU A 181 10.39 -0.18 -12.78
CA GLU A 181 11.52 -1.11 -12.72
C GLU A 181 11.25 -2.24 -11.71
N VAL A 182 11.58 -3.47 -12.12
CA VAL A 182 11.77 -4.58 -11.18
C VAL A 182 13.23 -4.62 -10.81
N LEU A 183 13.53 -4.30 -9.55
CA LEU A 183 14.88 -4.22 -9.01
C LEU A 183 15.13 -5.38 -8.05
N THR A 184 16.40 -5.70 -7.80
CA THR A 184 16.78 -6.48 -6.63
C THR A 184 16.80 -5.57 -5.38
N LEU A 185 16.59 -6.13 -4.21
CA LEU A 185 16.74 -5.39 -2.97
C LEU A 185 18.16 -4.83 -2.81
N GLY A 186 19.17 -5.53 -3.34
CA GLY A 186 20.56 -5.04 -3.38
C GLY A 186 20.71 -3.77 -4.18
N GLU A 187 20.08 -3.66 -5.36
CA GLU A 187 20.09 -2.44 -6.20
C GLU A 187 19.36 -1.29 -5.50
N VAL A 188 18.21 -1.56 -4.89
CA VAL A 188 17.45 -0.56 -4.11
C VAL A 188 18.29 -0.01 -2.97
N VAL A 189 18.96 -0.89 -2.22
CA VAL A 189 19.82 -0.51 -1.08
C VAL A 189 21.04 0.25 -1.54
N LYS A 190 21.67 -0.17 -2.64
CA LYS A 190 22.83 0.55 -3.19
C LYS A 190 22.45 1.98 -3.57
N GLN A 191 21.36 2.17 -4.32
CA GLN A 191 20.88 3.50 -4.70
C GLN A 191 20.54 4.36 -3.47
N PHE A 192 19.91 3.77 -2.45
CA PHE A 192 19.61 4.45 -1.19
C PHE A 192 20.89 4.91 -0.46
N GLN A 193 21.90 4.03 -0.36
CA GLN A 193 23.16 4.37 0.29
C GLN A 193 23.91 5.45 -0.49
N ASP A 194 23.96 5.35 -1.81
CA ASP A 194 24.61 6.34 -2.69
C ASP A 194 23.94 7.72 -2.53
N ALA A 195 22.60 7.78 -2.56
CA ALA A 195 21.85 9.04 -2.42
C ALA A 195 22.01 9.71 -1.05
N ARG A 196 22.29 8.95 0.01
CA ARG A 196 22.45 9.46 1.38
C ARG A 196 23.90 9.47 1.86
N ALA A 197 24.89 9.29 0.98
CA ALA A 197 26.31 9.19 1.29
C ALA A 197 26.62 8.19 2.42
N LEU A 198 25.86 7.09 2.47
CA LEU A 198 26.07 6.02 3.44
C LEU A 198 26.99 4.94 2.86
N HIS A 199 27.85 4.38 3.69
CA HIS A 199 28.77 3.31 3.30
C HIS A 199 28.69 2.18 4.35
N ARG A 200 27.54 1.50 4.39
CA ARG A 200 27.32 0.38 5.32
C ARG A 200 27.58 -0.96 4.59
N PRO A 201 28.42 -1.83 5.15
CA PRO A 201 28.63 -3.15 4.57
C PRO A 201 27.32 -3.94 4.57
N ILE A 202 27.07 -4.64 3.47
CA ILE A 202 25.90 -5.49 3.29
C ILE A 202 26.31 -6.92 3.51
N GLN A 203 25.74 -7.58 4.49
CA GLN A 203 25.83 -9.00 4.70
C GLN A 203 24.72 -9.70 3.93
N ARG A 204 25.08 -10.42 2.88
CA ARG A 204 24.11 -11.20 2.09
C ARG A 204 23.48 -12.30 2.94
N VAL A 205 22.17 -12.29 3.04
CA VAL A 205 21.39 -13.34 3.72
C VAL A 205 20.70 -14.19 2.64
N PRO A 206 20.97 -15.50 2.57
CA PRO A 206 20.28 -16.35 1.62
C PRO A 206 18.80 -16.49 2.01
N LEU A 207 17.92 -16.47 1.00
CA LEU A 207 16.49 -16.74 1.19
C LEU A 207 16.15 -18.16 0.75
N PRO A 208 15.26 -18.85 1.48
CA PRO A 208 14.64 -20.06 0.98
C PRO A 208 13.89 -19.81 -0.33
N ASN A 209 13.86 -20.78 -1.25
CA ASN A 209 13.15 -20.69 -2.52
C ASN A 209 11.68 -20.31 -2.38
N ALA A 210 11.04 -20.69 -1.26
CA ALA A 210 9.66 -20.29 -0.95
C ALA A 210 9.53 -18.78 -0.77
N ALA A 211 10.47 -18.13 -0.07
CA ALA A 211 10.45 -16.68 0.15
C ALA A 211 10.72 -15.93 -1.16
N THR A 212 11.62 -16.43 -2.02
CA THR A 212 11.85 -15.87 -3.35
C THR A 212 10.59 -15.95 -4.22
N ARG A 213 9.86 -17.07 -4.19
CA ARG A 213 8.58 -17.17 -4.90
C ARG A 213 7.54 -16.18 -4.40
N VAL A 214 7.46 -15.99 -3.08
CA VAL A 214 6.55 -14.98 -2.49
C VAL A 214 6.91 -13.56 -2.98
N ALA A 215 8.20 -13.21 -2.98
CA ALA A 215 8.64 -11.90 -3.46
C ALA A 215 8.29 -11.66 -4.93
N ASN A 216 8.59 -12.64 -5.79
CA ASN A 216 8.25 -12.55 -7.21
C ASN A 216 6.72 -12.43 -7.44
N ALA A 217 5.92 -13.05 -6.57
CA ALA A 217 4.46 -12.92 -6.64
C ALA A 217 3.97 -11.49 -6.32
N LEU A 218 4.77 -10.68 -5.62
CA LEU A 218 4.44 -9.30 -5.26
C LEU A 218 4.91 -8.26 -6.31
N THR A 219 5.32 -8.71 -7.49
CA THR A 219 5.67 -7.87 -8.64
C THR A 219 4.66 -8.04 -9.77
N CYS A 220 4.50 -7.01 -10.60
CA CYS A 220 3.63 -7.00 -11.78
C CYS A 220 4.35 -6.43 -13.02
N PRO A 221 5.35 -7.14 -13.56
CA PRO A 221 6.16 -6.61 -14.67
C PRO A 221 5.35 -6.32 -15.93
N ASN A 222 4.17 -6.91 -16.08
CA ASN A 222 3.27 -6.71 -17.21
C ASN A 222 2.08 -5.78 -16.86
N GLY A 223 2.00 -5.24 -15.65
CA GLY A 223 0.96 -4.32 -15.23
C GLY A 223 1.21 -2.87 -15.64
N ARG A 224 0.29 -1.99 -15.27
CA ARG A 224 0.44 -0.53 -15.42
C ARG A 224 1.65 -0.06 -14.64
N ARG A 225 2.47 0.80 -15.23
CA ARG A 225 3.69 1.31 -14.60
C ARG A 225 3.60 2.80 -14.36
N GLY A 226 3.99 3.23 -13.15
CA GLY A 226 4.27 4.63 -12.87
C GLY A 226 5.58 5.07 -13.54
N PRO A 227 5.73 6.35 -13.92
CA PRO A 227 6.93 6.85 -14.57
C PRO A 227 8.10 7.10 -13.63
N THR A 228 7.87 7.33 -12.34
CA THR A 228 8.90 7.72 -11.39
C THR A 228 9.77 6.53 -11.00
N THR A 229 11.08 6.62 -11.22
CA THR A 229 12.05 5.61 -10.79
C THR A 229 12.45 5.82 -9.34
N TRP A 230 12.99 4.76 -8.70
CA TRP A 230 13.50 4.84 -7.33
C TRP A 230 14.62 5.88 -7.18
N SER A 231 15.54 5.96 -8.14
CA SER A 231 16.64 6.94 -8.13
C SER A 231 16.16 8.38 -8.24
N VAL A 232 15.17 8.65 -9.11
CA VAL A 232 14.55 9.99 -9.25
C VAL A 232 13.85 10.37 -7.95
N TRP A 233 13.06 9.47 -7.37
CA TRP A 233 12.38 9.71 -6.11
C TRP A 233 13.36 10.02 -4.98
N LEU A 234 14.44 9.24 -4.84
CA LEU A 234 15.49 9.50 -3.85
C LEU A 234 16.12 10.87 -4.01
N SER A 235 16.39 11.32 -5.25
CA SER A 235 16.99 12.64 -5.47
C SER A 235 16.10 13.80 -5.00
N GLN A 236 14.79 13.61 -5.00
CA GLN A 236 13.79 14.59 -4.55
C GLN A 236 13.60 14.57 -3.02
N HIS A 237 13.94 13.46 -2.34
CA HIS A 237 13.70 13.22 -0.92
C HIS A 237 14.99 12.95 -0.11
N ALA A 238 16.16 13.25 -0.67
CA ALA A 238 17.45 12.98 -0.01
C ALA A 238 17.73 13.92 1.20
N ALA A 239 17.00 15.02 1.30
CA ALA A 239 17.23 16.06 2.33
C ALA A 239 16.31 15.92 3.56
N ASP A 240 15.36 14.99 3.57
CA ASP A 240 14.45 14.71 4.68
C ASP A 240 15.00 13.53 5.53
#